data_d22ab7da0d85fcaabb3d4e6ca72a5d43
#
_entry.id   d22ab7da0d85fcaabb3d4e6ca72a5d43
#
_cell.length_a   1.000
_cell.length_b   1.000
_cell.length_c   1.000
_cell.angle_alpha   90.00
_cell.angle_beta   90.00
_cell.angle_gamma   90.00
#
_symmetry.space_group_name_H-M   'P 1'
#
loop_
_entity.id
_entity.type
_entity.pdbx_description
1 polymer ?
#
loop_
_entity_poly.entity_id
_entity_poly.type
_entity_poly.pdbx_seq_one_letter_code
_entity_poly.pdbx_strand_id
1 'polypeptide(L)'
;FGPYFLVAPVYQDTKADKEGNDVRHDIYLPEGKWVDYFNGDVYEGGRIINCYDAPLWKLPVFVKADAIIPMTNPNNNPSQIRKDYRAYEIYADNGYAGFVDYDDDGTTQEYLSGRSTRTHLSTYLKGDKLTVTINPTSGQFEGFEPMKQTELRINVSNAPKKVTAKVGKKSVALRAATSASDFANSENVYFYDEKPNLNRFATPGSDFAKKQIVKNPQLLVKLA
;
A
#
# COMPACT_ATOMS: atom_id res chain seq x y z
N PHE A 1 -5.94 0.99 13.30
CA PHE A 1 -4.52 0.64 13.44
C PHE A 1 -3.69 1.72 12.77
N GLY A 2 -2.92 2.48 13.56
CA GLY A 2 -2.33 3.73 13.08
C GLY A 2 -3.40 4.72 12.62
N PRO A 3 -3.02 5.81 11.91
CA PRO A 3 -3.98 6.83 11.47
C PRO A 3 -4.77 6.43 10.21
N TYR A 4 -4.37 5.36 9.52
CA TYR A 4 -4.87 5.07 8.18
C TYR A 4 -5.68 3.79 8.05
N PHE A 5 -5.59 2.84 8.99
CA PHE A 5 -6.33 1.60 8.93
C PHE A 5 -7.43 1.52 9.98
N LEU A 6 -8.61 1.11 9.54
CA LEU A 6 -9.66 0.61 10.41
C LEU A 6 -9.76 -0.90 10.18
N VAL A 7 -9.63 -1.65 11.26
CA VAL A 7 -9.77 -3.11 11.25
C VAL A 7 -10.96 -3.47 12.12
N ALA A 8 -11.90 -4.22 11.57
CA ALA A 8 -13.06 -4.72 12.30
C ALA A 8 -12.87 -6.22 12.57
N PRO A 9 -12.19 -6.61 13.66
CA PRO A 9 -11.89 -8.00 13.94
C PRO A 9 -13.16 -8.82 14.17
N VAL A 10 -13.12 -10.06 13.74
CA VAL A 10 -14.17 -11.04 14.00
C VAL A 10 -13.92 -11.65 15.36
N TYR A 11 -14.72 -11.31 16.36
CA TYR A 11 -14.59 -11.75 17.76
C TYR A 11 -15.76 -12.61 18.25
N GLN A 12 -16.71 -12.87 17.38
CA GLN A 12 -17.88 -13.71 17.67
C GLN A 12 -17.86 -14.93 16.76
N ASP A 13 -18.63 -15.95 17.13
CA ASP A 13 -18.84 -17.12 16.31
C ASP A 13 -19.36 -16.70 14.92
N THR A 14 -18.77 -17.28 13.90
CA THR A 14 -19.18 -17.03 12.53
C THR A 14 -20.49 -17.79 12.25
N LYS A 15 -21.34 -17.19 11.39
CA LYS A 15 -22.52 -17.84 10.84
C LYS A 15 -22.31 -18.21 9.38
N ALA A 16 -21.07 -18.52 9.04
CA ALA A 16 -20.69 -18.85 7.68
C ALA A 16 -21.48 -20.06 7.16
N ASP A 17 -21.88 -19.99 5.91
CA ASP A 17 -22.46 -21.12 5.19
C ASP A 17 -21.40 -22.20 4.90
N LYS A 18 -21.78 -23.26 4.18
CA LYS A 18 -20.87 -24.37 3.85
C LYS A 18 -19.73 -23.96 2.91
N GLU A 19 -19.93 -22.91 2.15
CA GLU A 19 -18.98 -22.30 1.23
C GLU A 19 -18.05 -21.30 1.94
N GLY A 20 -18.32 -21.01 3.23
CA GLY A 20 -17.54 -20.08 4.04
C GLY A 20 -17.90 -18.61 3.85
N ASN A 21 -19.07 -18.32 3.26
CA ASN A 21 -19.59 -16.96 3.15
C ASN A 21 -20.20 -16.52 4.49
N ASP A 22 -19.95 -15.30 4.89
CA ASP A 22 -20.52 -14.69 6.09
C ASP A 22 -20.69 -13.18 5.87
N VAL A 23 -21.55 -12.58 6.65
CA VAL A 23 -21.88 -11.15 6.58
C VAL A 23 -21.65 -10.51 7.94
N ARG A 24 -21.05 -9.32 7.95
CA ARG A 24 -20.84 -8.52 9.16
C ARG A 24 -21.77 -7.32 9.20
N HIS A 25 -22.18 -7.03 10.42
CA HIS A 25 -23.03 -5.89 10.77
C HIS A 25 -22.30 -4.98 11.77
N ASP A 26 -22.84 -3.80 11.99
CA ASP A 26 -22.42 -2.87 13.03
C ASP A 26 -20.94 -2.42 12.93
N ILE A 27 -20.40 -2.32 11.72
CA ILE A 27 -19.07 -1.77 11.51
C ILE A 27 -19.18 -0.25 11.44
N TYR A 28 -18.75 0.44 12.50
CA TYR A 28 -18.70 1.91 12.52
C TYR A 28 -17.47 2.41 11.76
N LEU A 29 -17.69 3.23 10.74
CA LEU A 29 -16.66 3.98 10.04
C LEU A 29 -16.63 5.42 10.57
N PRO A 30 -15.51 5.91 11.15
CA PRO A 30 -15.36 7.32 11.52
C PRO A 30 -15.55 8.27 10.33
N GLU A 31 -15.73 9.58 10.62
CA GLU A 31 -15.86 10.58 9.57
C GLU A 31 -14.72 10.54 8.55
N GLY A 32 -15.04 10.87 7.30
CA GLY A 32 -14.15 10.84 6.15
C GLY A 32 -14.50 9.71 5.19
N LYS A 33 -13.66 9.51 4.17
CA LYS A 33 -13.81 8.43 3.20
C LYS A 33 -12.93 7.25 3.57
N TRP A 34 -13.45 6.06 3.37
CA TRP A 34 -12.78 4.80 3.63
C TRP A 34 -12.84 3.90 2.40
N VAL A 35 -11.76 3.23 2.11
CA VAL A 35 -11.63 2.31 0.96
C VAL A 35 -11.48 0.89 1.50
N ASP A 36 -12.34 -0.03 1.07
CA ASP A 36 -12.13 -1.45 1.36
C ASP A 36 -10.80 -1.91 0.80
N TYR A 37 -9.96 -2.46 1.66
CA TYR A 37 -8.60 -2.87 1.31
C TYR A 37 -8.57 -3.95 0.22
N PHE A 38 -9.61 -4.78 0.13
CA PHE A 38 -9.64 -5.93 -0.78
C PHE A 38 -10.29 -5.62 -2.12
N ASN A 39 -11.44 -4.94 -2.13
CA ASN A 39 -12.22 -4.76 -3.36
C ASN A 39 -12.26 -3.31 -3.87
N GLY A 40 -11.79 -2.33 -3.05
CA GLY A 40 -11.75 -0.92 -3.41
C GLY A 40 -13.04 -0.16 -3.32
N ASP A 41 -14.08 -0.76 -2.80
CA ASP A 41 -15.32 -0.05 -2.57
C ASP A 41 -15.08 1.14 -1.64
N VAL A 42 -15.66 2.27 -2.00
CA VAL A 42 -15.54 3.51 -1.24
C VAL A 42 -16.76 3.71 -0.37
N TYR A 43 -16.52 3.97 0.91
CA TYR A 43 -17.55 4.24 1.91
C TYR A 43 -17.38 5.65 2.46
N GLU A 44 -18.48 6.39 2.52
CA GLU A 44 -18.54 7.60 3.33
C GLU A 44 -18.64 7.20 4.81
N GLY A 45 -17.77 7.77 5.64
CA GLY A 45 -17.76 7.52 7.08
C GLY A 45 -18.81 8.34 7.86
N GLY A 46 -18.63 8.40 9.19
CA GLY A 46 -19.61 8.99 10.11
C GLY A 46 -20.86 8.11 10.27
N ARG A 47 -20.78 6.82 9.93
CA ARG A 47 -21.94 5.91 9.96
C ARG A 47 -21.55 4.47 10.27
N ILE A 48 -22.56 3.68 10.61
CA ILE A 48 -22.45 2.22 10.70
C ILE A 48 -22.78 1.62 9.33
N ILE A 49 -21.96 0.68 8.90
CA ILE A 49 -22.24 -0.16 7.73
C ILE A 49 -22.69 -1.56 8.17
N ASN A 50 -23.67 -2.09 7.46
CA ASN A 50 -24.24 -3.42 7.68
C ASN A 50 -24.18 -4.24 6.40
N CYS A 51 -24.40 -5.54 6.52
CA CYS A 51 -24.37 -6.48 5.40
C CYS A 51 -23.03 -6.44 4.63
N TYR A 52 -21.93 -6.21 5.36
CA TYR A 52 -20.59 -6.26 4.77
C TYR A 52 -20.18 -7.72 4.53
N ASP A 53 -19.86 -8.03 3.28
CA ASP A 53 -19.43 -9.37 2.89
C ASP A 53 -18.04 -9.68 3.46
N ALA A 54 -17.98 -10.66 4.38
CA ALA A 54 -16.78 -11.05 5.11
C ALA A 54 -16.66 -12.58 5.18
N PRO A 55 -16.37 -13.25 4.06
CA PRO A 55 -16.11 -14.68 4.08
C PRO A 55 -14.95 -15.02 5.04
N LEU A 56 -14.88 -16.26 5.51
CA LEU A 56 -13.94 -16.68 6.56
C LEU A 56 -12.47 -16.30 6.33
N TRP A 57 -12.06 -16.14 5.09
CA TRP A 57 -10.69 -15.72 4.76
C TRP A 57 -10.47 -14.19 4.84
N LYS A 58 -11.55 -13.39 4.92
CA LYS A 58 -11.48 -11.93 4.80
C LYS A 58 -11.65 -11.27 6.16
N LEU A 59 -10.58 -10.71 6.70
CA LEU A 59 -10.66 -9.76 7.79
C LEU A 59 -11.14 -8.40 7.24
N PRO A 60 -12.26 -7.81 7.72
CA PRO A 60 -12.67 -6.48 7.29
C PRO A 60 -11.60 -5.44 7.61
N VAL A 61 -11.00 -4.86 6.58
CA VAL A 61 -9.96 -3.83 6.67
C VAL A 61 -10.33 -2.69 5.73
N PHE A 62 -10.34 -1.48 6.27
CA PHE A 62 -10.60 -0.25 5.53
C PHE A 62 -9.40 0.68 5.65
N VAL A 63 -9.06 1.31 4.55
CA VAL A 63 -7.99 2.30 4.48
C VAL A 63 -8.62 3.69 4.31
N LYS A 64 -8.16 4.64 5.09
CA LYS A 64 -8.58 6.03 4.93
C LYS A 64 -8.16 6.53 3.54
N ALA A 65 -9.06 7.22 2.85
CA ALA A 65 -8.71 7.95 1.63
C ALA A 65 -7.59 8.95 1.93
N ASP A 66 -6.75 9.24 0.96
CA ASP A 66 -5.51 10.02 1.05
C ASP A 66 -4.35 9.33 1.81
N ALA A 67 -4.50 8.08 2.20
CA ALA A 67 -3.44 7.36 2.88
C ALA A 67 -2.22 7.10 1.97
N ILE A 68 -1.04 7.28 2.55
CA ILE A 68 0.25 6.82 2.03
C ILE A 68 0.78 5.80 3.02
N ILE A 69 0.82 4.53 2.63
CA ILE A 69 1.17 3.41 3.51
C ILE A 69 2.59 2.94 3.19
N PRO A 70 3.55 3.06 4.12
CA PRO A 70 4.87 2.49 3.92
C PRO A 70 4.80 0.96 3.94
N MET A 71 5.54 0.35 3.02
CA MET A 71 5.60 -1.08 2.83
C MET A 71 7.05 -1.54 2.73
N THR A 72 7.31 -2.79 3.08
CA THR A 72 8.61 -3.43 2.86
C THR A 72 8.55 -4.42 1.71
N ASN A 73 9.69 -5.01 1.36
CA ASN A 73 9.72 -6.18 0.51
C ASN A 73 8.96 -7.34 1.18
N PRO A 74 8.38 -8.27 0.41
CA PRO A 74 7.83 -9.50 0.97
C PRO A 74 8.88 -10.23 1.78
N ASN A 75 8.56 -10.59 3.03
CA ASN A 75 9.47 -11.28 3.94
C ASN A 75 8.70 -12.12 4.96
N ASN A 76 9.39 -13.09 5.55
CA ASN A 76 8.83 -13.97 6.59
C ASN A 76 9.25 -13.54 8.01
N ASN A 77 10.23 -12.67 8.11
CA ASN A 77 10.68 -12.13 9.40
C ASN A 77 11.46 -10.80 9.19
N PRO A 78 11.60 -9.99 10.24
CA PRO A 78 12.24 -8.66 10.15
C PRO A 78 13.68 -8.68 9.62
N SER A 79 14.45 -9.77 9.83
CA SER A 79 15.84 -9.84 9.34
C SER A 79 15.95 -9.91 7.81
N GLN A 80 14.84 -10.19 7.12
CA GLN A 80 14.76 -10.25 5.65
C GLN A 80 14.29 -8.91 5.05
N ILE A 81 14.04 -7.89 5.87
CA ILE A 81 13.69 -6.56 5.40
C ILE A 81 14.91 -5.94 4.72
N ARG A 82 14.77 -5.59 3.46
CA ARG A 82 15.82 -4.95 2.67
C ARG A 82 15.96 -3.48 3.08
N LYS A 83 17.17 -3.07 3.46
CA LYS A 83 17.48 -1.68 3.81
C LYS A 83 17.60 -0.76 2.60
N ASP A 84 17.94 -1.35 1.44
CA ASP A 84 18.07 -0.66 0.14
C ASP A 84 16.76 -0.63 -0.67
N TYR A 85 15.62 -0.86 -0.01
CA TYR A 85 14.30 -0.88 -0.65
C TYR A 85 13.28 -0.15 0.19
N ARG A 86 12.39 0.56 -0.49
CA ARG A 86 11.19 1.13 0.11
C ARG A 86 10.03 1.03 -0.86
N ALA A 87 8.84 0.87 -0.34
CA ALA A 87 7.63 0.92 -1.13
C ALA A 87 6.54 1.73 -0.41
N TYR A 88 5.64 2.32 -1.20
CA TYR A 88 4.51 3.05 -0.66
C TYR A 88 3.25 2.67 -1.42
N GLU A 89 2.24 2.22 -0.68
CA GLU A 89 0.91 2.01 -1.22
C GLU A 89 0.09 3.31 -1.04
N ILE A 90 -0.51 3.80 -2.14
CA ILE A 90 -1.13 5.13 -2.21
C ILE A 90 -2.60 5.00 -2.53
N TYR A 91 -3.42 5.64 -1.71
CA TYR A 91 -4.88 5.76 -1.83
C TYR A 91 -5.26 7.22 -2.06
N ALA A 92 -4.83 7.79 -3.19
CA ALA A 92 -5.06 9.21 -3.47
C ALA A 92 -6.55 9.54 -3.59
N ASP A 93 -6.97 10.60 -2.93
CA ASP A 93 -8.27 11.27 -3.13
C ASP A 93 -8.01 12.70 -3.65
N ASN A 94 -9.07 13.44 -3.95
CA ASN A 94 -8.95 14.77 -4.52
C ASN A 94 -8.25 15.74 -3.56
N GLY A 95 -7.25 16.44 -4.05
CA GLY A 95 -6.48 17.42 -3.29
C GLY A 95 -5.09 16.94 -2.88
N TYR A 96 -4.61 17.45 -1.75
CA TYR A 96 -3.28 17.21 -1.21
C TYR A 96 -3.31 16.30 0.00
N ALA A 97 -2.41 15.32 0.04
CA ALA A 97 -2.12 14.52 1.23
C ALA A 97 -0.61 14.47 1.48
N GLY A 98 -0.21 14.34 2.73
CA GLY A 98 1.17 14.25 3.16
C GLY A 98 1.41 13.12 4.15
N PHE A 99 2.62 12.59 4.13
CA PHE A 99 3.10 11.56 5.03
C PHE A 99 4.57 11.79 5.37
N VAL A 100 4.97 11.49 6.58
CA VAL A 100 6.38 11.50 7.01
C VAL A 100 6.78 10.06 7.35
N ASP A 101 7.64 9.50 6.51
CA ASP A 101 8.25 8.21 6.75
C ASP A 101 9.42 8.39 7.72
N TYR A 102 9.29 7.80 8.90
CA TYR A 102 10.28 7.82 9.96
C TYR A 102 10.99 6.48 10.02
N ASP A 103 12.31 6.52 10.19
CA ASP A 103 13.13 5.32 10.34
C ASP A 103 14.26 5.56 11.34
N ASP A 104 14.61 4.53 12.10
CA ASP A 104 15.75 4.48 13.01
C ASP A 104 16.37 3.07 13.03
N ASP A 105 17.32 2.78 13.93
CA ASP A 105 17.96 1.47 13.98
C ASP A 105 17.07 0.33 14.53
N GLY A 106 15.90 0.68 15.10
CA GLY A 106 14.91 -0.28 15.63
C GLY A 106 15.36 -1.06 16.86
N THR A 107 16.56 -0.78 17.42
CA THR A 107 17.17 -1.60 18.47
C THR A 107 17.69 -0.80 19.67
N THR A 108 18.13 0.44 19.47
CA THR A 108 18.66 1.29 20.52
C THR A 108 17.73 2.46 20.84
N GLN A 109 18.12 3.27 21.82
CA GLN A 109 17.43 4.52 22.17
C GLN A 109 18.13 5.75 21.56
N GLU A 110 19.02 5.59 20.60
CA GLU A 110 19.75 6.71 19.99
C GLU A 110 18.84 7.70 19.27
N TYR A 111 17.62 7.29 18.89
CA TYR A 111 16.60 8.19 18.34
C TYR A 111 16.28 9.35 19.29
N LEU A 112 16.42 9.18 20.61
CA LEU A 112 16.29 10.27 21.61
C LEU A 112 17.35 11.37 21.44
N SER A 113 18.51 11.01 20.87
CA SER A 113 19.60 11.92 20.52
C SER A 113 19.55 12.40 19.07
N GLY A 114 18.41 12.18 18.37
CA GLY A 114 18.21 12.61 17.00
C GLY A 114 18.79 11.64 15.94
N ARG A 115 19.24 10.44 16.32
CA ARG A 115 19.71 9.40 15.40
C ARG A 115 18.51 8.71 14.72
N SER A 116 17.92 9.40 13.78
CA SER A 116 16.78 8.92 13.01
C SER A 116 16.72 9.64 11.66
N THR A 117 15.94 9.11 10.75
CA THR A 117 15.70 9.74 9.46
C THR A 117 14.23 10.08 9.26
N ARG A 118 13.96 11.07 8.41
CA ARG A 118 12.62 11.45 7.98
C ARG A 118 12.60 11.69 6.48
N THR A 119 11.67 11.04 5.81
CA THR A 119 11.38 11.26 4.40
C THR A 119 9.97 11.80 4.27
N HIS A 120 9.83 13.01 3.75
CA HIS A 120 8.52 13.61 3.51
C HIS A 120 7.99 13.19 2.15
N LEU A 121 6.79 12.64 2.14
CA LEU A 121 6.05 12.28 0.94
C LEU A 121 4.79 13.13 0.83
N SER A 122 4.38 13.38 -0.39
CA SER A 122 3.08 13.99 -0.66
C SER A 122 2.47 13.47 -1.94
N THR A 123 1.14 13.50 -1.98
CA THR A 123 0.33 13.28 -3.17
C THR A 123 -0.50 14.53 -3.45
N TYR A 124 -0.73 14.81 -4.71
CA TYR A 124 -1.65 15.84 -5.16
C TYR A 124 -2.44 15.33 -6.35
N LEU A 125 -3.72 15.10 -6.14
CA LEU A 125 -4.66 14.70 -7.18
C LEU A 125 -5.53 15.89 -7.59
N LYS A 126 -5.47 16.25 -8.88
CA LYS A 126 -6.31 17.27 -9.48
C LYS A 126 -6.91 16.76 -10.79
N GLY A 127 -8.20 16.53 -10.79
CA GLY A 127 -8.87 15.87 -11.91
C GLY A 127 -8.32 14.46 -12.11
N ASP A 128 -7.79 14.17 -13.28
CA ASP A 128 -7.20 12.88 -13.66
C ASP A 128 -5.66 12.83 -13.55
N LYS A 129 -5.07 13.89 -12.97
CA LYS A 129 -3.62 13.97 -12.79
C LYS A 129 -3.21 13.80 -11.33
N LEU A 130 -2.52 12.70 -11.05
CA LEU A 130 -1.85 12.47 -9.76
C LEU A 130 -0.37 12.83 -9.85
N THR A 131 0.11 13.59 -8.88
CA THR A 131 1.53 13.86 -8.65
C THR A 131 1.92 13.26 -7.31
N VAL A 132 2.97 12.43 -7.30
CA VAL A 132 3.58 11.89 -6.09
C VAL A 132 4.96 12.51 -5.95
N THR A 133 5.25 13.07 -4.79
CA THR A 133 6.55 13.69 -4.48
C THR A 133 7.17 13.00 -3.29
N ILE A 134 8.42 12.59 -3.41
CA ILE A 134 9.24 12.06 -2.32
C ILE A 134 10.42 13.00 -2.17
N ASN A 135 10.50 13.67 -1.04
CA ASN A 135 11.59 14.59 -0.77
C ASN A 135 12.87 13.84 -0.39
N PRO A 136 14.04 14.45 -0.51
CA PRO A 136 15.26 13.89 0.03
C PRO A 136 15.10 13.57 1.52
N THR A 137 15.62 12.41 1.93
CA THR A 137 15.63 12.00 3.33
C THR A 137 16.54 12.91 4.13
N SER A 138 16.11 13.36 5.30
CA SER A 138 16.86 14.13 6.27
C SER A 138 17.21 13.28 7.48
N GLY A 139 18.34 13.59 8.16
CA GLY A 139 18.84 12.86 9.30
C GLY A 139 19.68 11.65 8.91
N GLN A 140 20.15 10.91 9.92
CA GLN A 140 20.93 9.68 9.74
C GLN A 140 20.95 8.87 11.04
N PHE A 141 21.21 7.58 10.91
CA PHE A 141 21.49 6.65 12.01
C PHE A 141 22.46 5.55 11.55
N GLU A 142 23.03 4.78 12.44
CA GLU A 142 23.95 3.71 12.09
C GLU A 142 23.21 2.59 11.32
N GLY A 143 23.74 2.23 10.16
CA GLY A 143 23.15 1.23 9.28
C GLY A 143 22.05 1.76 8.34
N PHE A 144 21.85 3.09 8.30
CA PHE A 144 20.97 3.70 7.31
C PHE A 144 21.55 3.54 5.87
N GLU A 145 20.71 3.02 4.97
CA GLU A 145 21.05 2.93 3.54
C GLU A 145 20.43 4.14 2.79
N PRO A 146 21.26 5.07 2.29
CA PRO A 146 20.74 6.28 1.63
C PRO A 146 20.22 6.03 0.21
N MET A 147 20.73 4.99 -0.47
CA MET A 147 20.32 4.64 -1.82
C MET A 147 19.27 3.53 -1.75
N LYS A 148 18.02 3.89 -2.08
CA LYS A 148 16.90 2.96 -1.98
C LYS A 148 16.18 2.82 -3.30
N GLN A 149 16.06 1.59 -3.78
CA GLN A 149 15.09 1.28 -4.82
C GLN A 149 13.70 1.67 -4.31
N THR A 150 12.96 2.46 -5.08
CA THR A 150 11.65 2.97 -4.67
C THR A 150 10.55 2.36 -5.52
N GLU A 151 9.56 1.73 -4.87
CA GLU A 151 8.36 1.20 -5.52
C GLU A 151 7.12 1.96 -5.05
N LEU A 152 6.29 2.39 -5.99
CA LEU A 152 4.98 2.97 -5.72
C LEU A 152 3.90 1.99 -6.17
N ARG A 153 2.91 1.75 -5.33
CA ARG A 153 1.71 0.96 -5.59
C ARG A 153 0.50 1.88 -5.48
N ILE A 154 0.08 2.41 -6.60
CA ILE A 154 -0.95 3.44 -6.64
C ILE A 154 -2.28 2.77 -6.98
N ASN A 155 -3.24 2.81 -6.05
CA ASN A 155 -4.59 2.31 -6.31
C ASN A 155 -5.28 3.25 -7.30
N VAL A 156 -5.76 2.70 -8.40
CA VAL A 156 -6.36 3.44 -9.52
C VAL A 156 -7.55 2.66 -10.08
N SER A 157 -8.52 3.37 -10.65
CA SER A 157 -9.68 2.73 -11.28
C SER A 157 -9.41 2.31 -12.72
N ASN A 158 -8.47 2.96 -13.40
CA ASN A 158 -8.20 2.73 -14.83
C ASN A 158 -6.69 2.85 -15.12
N ALA A 159 -6.27 2.22 -16.20
CA ALA A 159 -4.91 2.36 -16.70
C ALA A 159 -4.56 3.83 -17.00
N PRO A 160 -3.41 4.33 -16.54
CA PRO A 160 -3.02 5.71 -16.80
C PRO A 160 -2.67 5.90 -18.29
N LYS A 161 -3.05 7.04 -18.84
CA LYS A 161 -2.68 7.41 -20.21
C LYS A 161 -1.19 7.73 -20.36
N LYS A 162 -0.56 8.18 -19.28
CA LYS A 162 0.85 8.57 -19.28
C LYS A 162 1.44 8.46 -17.88
N VAL A 163 2.65 7.89 -17.79
CA VAL A 163 3.45 7.84 -16.57
C VAL A 163 4.78 8.51 -16.82
N THR A 164 5.19 9.40 -15.91
CA THR A 164 6.48 10.10 -15.99
C THR A 164 7.13 10.15 -14.63
N ALA A 165 8.45 10.10 -14.58
CA ALA A 165 9.22 10.26 -13.35
C ALA A 165 10.37 11.25 -13.52
N LYS A 166 10.78 11.84 -12.39
CA LYS A 166 11.98 12.68 -12.31
C LYS A 166 12.72 12.33 -11.02
N VAL A 167 14.04 12.34 -11.07
CA VAL A 167 14.92 12.30 -9.91
C VAL A 167 15.69 13.61 -9.87
N GLY A 168 15.40 14.44 -8.88
CA GLY A 168 15.82 15.84 -8.87
C GLY A 168 15.26 16.58 -10.09
N LYS A 169 16.16 17.17 -10.89
CA LYS A 169 15.77 17.89 -12.12
C LYS A 169 15.80 17.03 -13.38
N LYS A 170 16.30 15.79 -13.29
CA LYS A 170 16.48 14.89 -14.45
C LYS A 170 15.24 14.03 -14.67
N SER A 171 14.76 13.96 -15.90
CA SER A 171 13.72 13.01 -16.29
C SER A 171 14.31 11.60 -16.34
N VAL A 172 13.56 10.64 -15.80
CA VAL A 172 13.87 9.21 -15.88
C VAL A 172 13.01 8.61 -16.99
N ALA A 173 13.65 7.89 -17.90
CA ALA A 173 12.94 7.14 -18.93
C ALA A 173 12.31 5.91 -18.29
N LEU A 174 10.97 5.89 -18.17
CA LEU A 174 10.21 4.75 -17.69
C LEU A 174 9.76 3.89 -18.87
N ARG A 175 10.01 2.60 -18.80
CA ARG A 175 9.48 1.59 -19.73
C ARG A 175 8.19 0.98 -19.17
N ALA A 176 7.21 0.74 -20.02
CA ALA A 176 6.08 -0.10 -19.65
C ALA A 176 6.53 -1.58 -19.56
N ALA A 177 6.31 -2.21 -18.42
CA ALA A 177 6.54 -3.65 -18.28
C ALA A 177 5.40 -4.44 -18.95
N THR A 178 5.73 -5.57 -19.54
CA THR A 178 4.78 -6.41 -20.29
C THR A 178 4.04 -7.41 -19.40
N SER A 179 4.55 -7.64 -18.20
CA SER A 179 3.97 -8.56 -17.21
C SER A 179 4.45 -8.22 -15.80
N ALA A 180 3.80 -8.80 -14.79
CA ALA A 180 4.24 -8.69 -13.40
C ALA A 180 5.66 -9.25 -13.18
N SER A 181 6.03 -10.33 -13.90
CA SER A 181 7.38 -10.89 -13.85
C SER A 181 8.41 -9.95 -14.49
N ASP A 182 8.08 -9.33 -15.63
CA ASP A 182 8.94 -8.32 -16.25
C ASP A 182 9.12 -7.11 -15.32
N PHE A 183 8.04 -6.64 -14.68
CA PHE A 183 8.12 -5.57 -13.67
C PHE A 183 9.03 -5.96 -12.48
N ALA A 184 8.90 -7.18 -11.97
CA ALA A 184 9.68 -7.65 -10.83
C ALA A 184 11.19 -7.65 -11.12
N ASN A 185 11.59 -8.01 -12.34
CA ASN A 185 12.98 -8.21 -12.77
C ASN A 185 13.59 -6.99 -13.50
N SER A 186 12.90 -5.88 -13.58
CA SER A 186 13.36 -4.70 -14.31
C SER A 186 13.42 -3.47 -13.40
N GLU A 187 14.18 -2.45 -13.83
CA GLU A 187 14.33 -1.17 -13.18
C GLU A 187 13.81 -0.05 -14.07
N ASN A 188 13.42 1.06 -13.46
CA ASN A 188 12.85 2.24 -14.14
C ASN A 188 11.68 1.85 -15.05
N VAL A 189 10.73 1.13 -14.46
CA VAL A 189 9.57 0.58 -15.15
C VAL A 189 8.27 0.93 -14.45
N TYR A 190 7.18 0.87 -15.21
CA TYR A 190 5.84 0.87 -14.64
C TYR A 190 5.02 -0.29 -15.21
N PHE A 191 4.03 -0.73 -14.45
CA PHE A 191 3.11 -1.80 -14.84
C PHE A 191 1.72 -1.49 -14.30
N TYR A 192 0.72 -1.56 -15.15
CA TYR A 192 -0.67 -1.52 -14.71
C TYR A 192 -1.16 -2.94 -14.45
N ASP A 193 -1.37 -3.26 -13.19
CA ASP A 193 -1.91 -4.55 -12.76
C ASP A 193 -3.43 -4.39 -12.57
N GLU A 194 -4.21 -4.89 -13.52
CA GLU A 194 -5.67 -4.81 -13.49
C GLU A 194 -6.28 -5.70 -12.39
N LYS A 195 -5.60 -6.79 -12.05
CA LYS A 195 -6.11 -7.80 -11.11
C LYS A 195 -5.01 -8.29 -10.16
N PRO A 196 -4.52 -7.43 -9.26
CA PRO A 196 -3.49 -7.82 -8.31
C PRO A 196 -3.96 -9.00 -7.46
N ASN A 197 -3.19 -10.08 -7.45
CA ASN A 197 -3.51 -11.27 -6.66
C ASN A 197 -2.79 -11.22 -5.31
N LEU A 198 -3.52 -11.09 -4.21
CA LEU A 198 -2.96 -11.09 -2.85
C LEU A 198 -2.36 -12.45 -2.46
N ASN A 199 -2.81 -13.54 -3.06
CA ASN A 199 -2.33 -14.89 -2.74
C ASN A 199 -0.97 -15.21 -3.35
N ARG A 200 -0.41 -14.33 -4.17
CA ARG A 200 0.91 -14.52 -4.79
C ARG A 200 2.05 -14.75 -3.77
N PHE A 201 1.84 -14.35 -2.52
CA PHE A 201 2.79 -14.54 -1.42
C PHE A 201 2.45 -15.74 -0.52
N ALA A 202 1.37 -16.47 -0.80
CA ALA A 202 1.02 -17.67 -0.06
C ALA A 202 2.02 -18.80 -0.34
N THR A 203 2.16 -19.71 0.62
CA THR A 203 3.01 -20.89 0.44
C THR A 203 2.54 -21.68 -0.79
N PRO A 204 3.43 -21.93 -1.77
CA PRO A 204 3.06 -22.69 -2.96
C PRO A 204 2.42 -24.04 -2.61
N GLY A 205 1.33 -24.38 -3.30
CA GLY A 205 0.59 -25.63 -3.08
C GLY A 205 -0.42 -25.62 -1.93
N SER A 206 -0.42 -24.59 -1.06
CA SER A 206 -1.45 -24.44 -0.02
C SER A 206 -2.83 -24.17 -0.62
N ASP A 207 -3.88 -24.51 0.13
CA ASP A 207 -5.26 -24.23 -0.32
C ASP A 207 -5.53 -22.74 -0.45
N PHE A 208 -4.87 -21.92 0.37
CA PHE A 208 -4.95 -20.47 0.26
C PHE A 208 -4.29 -19.96 -1.03
N ALA A 209 -3.17 -20.53 -1.45
CA ALA A 209 -2.53 -20.18 -2.72
C ALA A 209 -3.39 -20.45 -3.96
N LYS A 210 -4.32 -21.41 -3.86
CA LYS A 210 -5.26 -21.76 -4.94
C LYS A 210 -6.40 -20.75 -5.07
N LYS A 211 -6.71 -19.98 -4.02
CA LYS A 211 -7.74 -18.95 -4.07
C LYS A 211 -7.24 -17.73 -4.82
N GLN A 212 -8.03 -17.24 -5.74
CA GLN A 212 -7.74 -15.97 -6.40
C GLN A 212 -8.43 -14.83 -5.66
N ILE A 213 -7.68 -14.15 -4.80
CA ILE A 213 -8.14 -12.95 -4.09
C ILE A 213 -7.62 -11.74 -4.84
N VAL A 214 -8.50 -11.13 -5.63
CA VAL A 214 -8.17 -9.99 -6.47
C VAL A 214 -8.36 -8.71 -5.66
N LYS A 215 -7.31 -7.89 -5.64
CA LYS A 215 -7.34 -6.54 -5.07
C LYS A 215 -7.73 -5.51 -6.15
N ASN A 216 -7.90 -4.26 -5.76
CA ASN A 216 -8.10 -3.13 -6.68
C ASN A 216 -7.00 -3.05 -7.74
N PRO A 217 -7.32 -2.58 -8.95
CA PRO A 217 -6.30 -2.26 -9.93
C PRO A 217 -5.24 -1.35 -9.36
N GLN A 218 -3.99 -1.62 -9.69
CA GLN A 218 -2.84 -0.84 -9.21
C GLN A 218 -1.93 -0.44 -10.36
N LEU A 219 -1.49 0.80 -10.33
CA LEU A 219 -0.33 1.23 -11.09
C LEU A 219 0.91 1.03 -10.23
N LEU A 220 1.79 0.14 -10.66
CA LEU A 220 3.08 -0.10 -10.04
C LEU A 220 4.14 0.73 -10.76
N VAL A 221 5.00 1.43 -10.02
CA VAL A 221 6.12 2.20 -10.56
C VAL A 221 7.37 1.86 -9.77
N LYS A 222 8.45 1.49 -10.43
CA LYS A 222 9.74 1.17 -9.80
C LYS A 222 10.82 2.08 -10.35
N LEU A 223 11.56 2.68 -9.44
CA LEU A 223 12.72 3.53 -9.71
C LEU A 223 13.95 2.93 -9.01
N ALA A 224 15.06 2.86 -9.73
CA ALA A 224 16.36 2.48 -9.19
C ALA A 224 17.00 3.62 -8.41
#